data_3efa721ae2de6d8b7e7ecd2722aaf1da
#
_entry.id   3efa721ae2de6d8b7e7ecd2722aaf1da
#
_cell.length_a   1.000
_cell.length_b   1.000
_cell.length_c   1.000
_cell.angle_alpha   90.00
_cell.angle_beta   90.00
_cell.angle_gamma   90.00
#
_symmetry.space_group_name_H-M   'P 1'
#
loop_
_entity.id
_entity.type
_entity.pdbx_description
1 polymer ?
#
loop_
_entity_poly.entity_id
_entity_poly.type
_entity_poly.pdbx_seq_one_letter_code
_entity_poly.pdbx_strand_id
1 'polypeptide(L)'
;MREYLCECLNCHNQHPVRFEEPFPEAGDIFEHVCKTCGCITKQTRVLTRKARAEMRTKEAEQDLRQSIVDKCESYGFQCRFLYESVIITTPISSWQFGYHSSRKTLRHESTVKINFETGDYAKTHEQFHDRKMSCAEVIDYIAAHDKWRQEQSEVNTDAVSDHPK
;
A
#
# COMPACT_ATOMS: atom_id res chain seq x y z
N MET A 1 -16.30 -11.32 27.85
CA MET A 1 -17.54 -10.58 27.49
C MET A 1 -17.15 -9.28 26.76
N ARG A 2 -17.74 -8.99 25.61
CA ARG A 2 -17.51 -7.74 24.82
C ARG A 2 -18.85 -7.10 24.47
N GLU A 3 -18.84 -5.76 24.34
CA GLU A 3 -20.02 -4.99 24.02
C GLU A 3 -19.98 -4.55 22.56
N TYR A 4 -21.07 -4.76 21.84
CA TYR A 4 -21.24 -4.38 20.44
C TYR A 4 -22.48 -3.56 20.23
N LEU A 5 -22.46 -2.63 19.26
CA LEU A 5 -23.65 -1.91 18.85
C LEU A 5 -24.52 -2.83 17.99
N CYS A 6 -25.79 -2.97 18.37
CA CYS A 6 -26.73 -3.82 17.68
C CYS A 6 -27.99 -3.02 17.31
N GLU A 7 -28.58 -3.36 16.17
CA GLU A 7 -29.83 -2.76 15.68
C GLU A 7 -30.96 -3.78 15.76
N CYS A 8 -32.06 -3.37 16.35
CA CYS A 8 -33.29 -4.15 16.36
C CYS A 8 -33.95 -4.09 14.97
N LEU A 9 -34.17 -5.26 14.34
CA LEU A 9 -34.78 -5.33 13.02
C LEU A 9 -36.28 -4.99 13.00
N ASN A 10 -36.91 -4.85 14.17
CA ASN A 10 -38.34 -4.47 14.30
C ASN A 10 -38.54 -2.95 14.44
N CYS A 11 -37.75 -2.28 15.29
CA CYS A 11 -37.91 -0.84 15.57
C CYS A 11 -36.76 0.01 15.09
N HIS A 12 -35.72 -0.57 14.51
CA HIS A 12 -34.49 0.05 14.01
C HIS A 12 -33.69 0.86 15.04
N ASN A 13 -34.02 0.75 16.32
CA ASN A 13 -33.24 1.36 17.38
C ASN A 13 -31.93 0.62 17.62
N GLN A 14 -30.85 1.37 17.77
CA GLN A 14 -29.53 0.84 18.05
C GLN A 14 -29.24 0.96 19.55
N HIS A 15 -28.71 -0.11 20.13
CA HIS A 15 -28.30 -0.18 21.52
C HIS A 15 -27.12 -1.14 21.72
N PRO A 16 -26.35 -0.95 22.79
CA PRO A 16 -25.26 -1.86 23.11
C PRO A 16 -25.78 -3.19 23.65
N VAL A 17 -25.21 -4.29 23.14
CA VAL A 17 -25.46 -5.65 23.60
C VAL A 17 -24.14 -6.31 24.00
N ARG A 18 -24.12 -7.02 25.13
CA ARG A 18 -22.94 -7.75 25.60
C ARG A 18 -23.03 -9.20 25.20
N PHE A 19 -21.91 -9.71 24.67
CA PHE A 19 -21.78 -11.11 24.26
C PHE A 19 -20.64 -11.80 24.99
N GLU A 20 -20.83 -13.10 25.22
CA GLU A 20 -19.76 -14.06 25.49
C GLU A 20 -19.31 -14.70 24.19
N GLU A 21 -18.16 -15.35 24.16
CA GLU A 21 -17.71 -16.07 22.96
C GLU A 21 -18.67 -17.22 22.61
N PRO A 22 -18.91 -17.47 21.30
CA PRO A 22 -18.38 -16.78 20.12
C PRO A 22 -19.05 -15.41 19.89
N PHE A 23 -18.25 -14.42 19.43
CA PHE A 23 -18.76 -13.08 19.16
C PHE A 23 -19.41 -13.01 17.78
N PRO A 24 -20.58 -12.34 17.63
CA PRO A 24 -21.21 -12.18 16.34
C PRO A 24 -20.36 -11.29 15.42
N GLU A 25 -20.35 -11.61 14.12
CA GLU A 25 -19.77 -10.74 13.10
C GLU A 25 -20.72 -9.59 12.71
N ALA A 26 -20.24 -8.59 12.00
CA ALA A 26 -21.08 -7.52 11.50
C ALA A 26 -22.05 -8.08 10.45
N GLY A 27 -23.36 -7.83 10.65
CA GLY A 27 -24.42 -8.36 9.81
C GLY A 27 -25.06 -9.66 10.31
N ASP A 28 -24.43 -10.36 11.29
CA ASP A 28 -25.07 -11.55 11.89
C ASP A 28 -26.40 -11.19 12.53
N ILE A 29 -27.37 -12.09 12.40
CA ILE A 29 -28.71 -11.97 12.96
C ILE A 29 -28.83 -12.92 14.16
N PHE A 30 -29.25 -12.39 15.28
CA PHE A 30 -29.45 -13.13 16.53
C PHE A 30 -30.69 -12.61 17.26
N GLU A 31 -31.18 -13.36 18.23
CA GLU A 31 -32.31 -12.98 19.07
C GLU A 31 -31.83 -12.36 20.39
N HIS A 32 -32.36 -11.20 20.74
CA HIS A 32 -32.06 -10.52 21.99
C HIS A 32 -33.23 -9.60 22.41
N VAL A 33 -33.32 -9.30 23.72
CA VAL A 33 -34.34 -8.38 24.22
C VAL A 33 -34.07 -6.97 23.73
N CYS A 34 -34.98 -6.41 22.96
CA CYS A 34 -34.94 -5.03 22.57
C CYS A 34 -35.51 -4.15 23.69
N LYS A 35 -34.73 -3.22 24.22
CA LYS A 35 -35.18 -2.32 25.28
C LYS A 35 -36.34 -1.42 24.86
N THR A 36 -36.44 -1.07 23.59
CA THR A 36 -37.50 -0.22 23.04
C THR A 36 -38.78 -1.03 22.78
N CYS A 37 -38.67 -2.23 22.23
CA CYS A 37 -39.82 -3.11 21.97
C CYS A 37 -40.33 -3.82 23.24
N GLY A 38 -39.51 -3.94 24.28
CA GLY A 38 -39.82 -4.65 25.51
C GLY A 38 -39.92 -6.19 25.37
N CYS A 39 -39.53 -6.74 24.24
CA CYS A 39 -39.62 -8.17 23.92
C CYS A 39 -38.38 -8.67 23.16
N ILE A 40 -38.25 -10.00 23.06
CA ILE A 40 -37.21 -10.64 22.25
C ILE A 40 -37.49 -10.34 20.76
N THR A 41 -36.51 -9.81 20.07
CA THR A 41 -36.58 -9.49 18.64
C THR A 41 -35.32 -9.94 17.94
N LYS A 42 -35.41 -10.11 16.61
CA LYS A 42 -34.22 -10.27 15.78
C LYS A 42 -33.42 -8.98 15.76
N GLN A 43 -32.14 -9.10 15.97
CA GLN A 43 -31.19 -7.99 15.98
C GLN A 43 -29.99 -8.34 15.11
N THR A 44 -29.30 -7.31 14.63
CA THR A 44 -28.06 -7.48 13.88
C THR A 44 -26.94 -6.63 14.49
N ARG A 45 -25.72 -7.15 14.49
CA ARG A 45 -24.54 -6.35 14.87
C ARG A 45 -24.25 -5.33 13.79
N VAL A 46 -24.17 -4.06 14.16
CA VAL A 46 -23.84 -2.96 13.27
C VAL A 46 -22.47 -2.37 13.62
N LEU A 47 -21.74 -1.94 12.61
CA LEU A 47 -20.48 -1.25 12.82
C LEU A 47 -20.75 0.20 13.28
N THR A 48 -20.03 0.65 14.31
CA THR A 48 -20.03 2.07 14.68
C THR A 48 -19.53 2.94 13.51
N ARG A 49 -19.88 4.22 13.51
CA ARG A 49 -19.37 5.17 12.49
C ARG A 49 -17.84 5.17 12.42
N LYS A 50 -17.16 5.08 13.58
CA LYS A 50 -15.70 5.00 13.69
C LYS A 50 -15.17 3.72 13.06
N ALA A 51 -15.72 2.56 13.42
CA ALA A 51 -15.28 1.26 12.86
C ALA A 51 -15.49 1.19 11.33
N ARG A 52 -16.59 1.72 10.81
CA ARG A 52 -16.81 1.83 9.36
C ARG A 52 -15.80 2.74 8.67
N ALA A 53 -15.43 3.87 9.29
CA ALA A 53 -14.41 4.76 8.76
C ALA A 53 -13.03 4.07 8.72
N GLU A 54 -12.66 3.37 9.80
CA GLU A 54 -11.40 2.61 9.88
C GLU A 54 -11.34 1.49 8.83
N MET A 55 -12.43 0.77 8.60
CA MET A 55 -12.50 -0.24 7.54
C MET A 55 -12.30 0.36 6.16
N ARG A 56 -13.02 1.45 5.83
CA ARG A 56 -12.85 2.13 4.53
C ARG A 56 -11.43 2.65 4.30
N THR A 57 -10.77 3.13 5.36
CA THR A 57 -9.38 3.57 5.27
C THR A 57 -8.44 2.39 4.96
N LYS A 58 -8.67 1.23 5.59
CA LYS A 58 -7.87 0.01 5.34
C LYS A 58 -8.09 -0.54 3.94
N GLU A 59 -9.35 -0.57 3.47
CA GLU A 59 -9.71 -0.99 2.12
C GLU A 59 -9.04 -0.07 1.09
N ALA A 60 -9.14 1.25 1.24
CA ALA A 60 -8.51 2.21 0.34
C ALA A 60 -6.97 2.09 0.33
N GLU A 61 -6.36 1.79 1.48
CA GLU A 61 -4.91 1.54 1.54
C GLU A 61 -4.53 0.24 0.82
N GLN A 62 -5.33 -0.81 0.99
CA GLN A 62 -5.11 -2.09 0.32
C GLN A 62 -5.26 -1.96 -1.19
N ASP A 63 -6.29 -1.25 -1.66
CA ASP A 63 -6.51 -0.98 -3.08
C ASP A 63 -5.35 -0.17 -3.68
N LEU A 64 -4.85 0.84 -2.94
CA LEU A 64 -3.68 1.62 -3.37
C LEU A 64 -2.43 0.74 -3.49
N ARG A 65 -2.16 -0.11 -2.50
CA ARG A 65 -1.02 -1.04 -2.53
C ARG A 65 -1.15 -2.02 -3.70
N GLN A 66 -2.34 -2.58 -3.92
CA GLN A 66 -2.57 -3.49 -5.03
C GLN A 66 -2.36 -2.80 -6.38
N SER A 67 -2.82 -1.57 -6.55
CA SER A 67 -2.61 -0.81 -7.78
C SER A 67 -1.12 -0.55 -8.09
N ILE A 68 -0.30 -0.38 -7.05
CA ILE A 68 1.16 -0.25 -7.18
C ILE A 68 1.78 -1.59 -7.61
N VAL A 69 1.35 -2.72 -7.00
CA VAL A 69 1.81 -4.06 -7.36
C VAL A 69 1.51 -4.34 -8.83
N ASP A 70 0.25 -4.20 -9.24
CA ASP A 70 -0.19 -4.45 -10.61
C ASP A 70 0.59 -3.61 -11.63
N LYS A 71 0.84 -2.33 -11.29
CA LYS A 71 1.62 -1.43 -12.14
C LYS A 71 3.08 -1.85 -12.23
N CYS A 72 3.71 -2.27 -11.13
CA CYS A 72 5.07 -2.80 -11.14
C CYS A 72 5.16 -4.09 -11.98
N GLU A 73 4.23 -5.01 -11.78
CA GLU A 73 4.17 -6.27 -12.52
C GLU A 73 4.02 -6.05 -14.03
N SER A 74 3.29 -5.01 -14.46
CA SER A 74 3.15 -4.67 -15.88
C SER A 74 4.48 -4.32 -16.57
N TYR A 75 5.51 -3.95 -15.80
CA TYR A 75 6.89 -3.71 -16.26
C TYR A 75 7.87 -4.85 -15.90
N GLY A 76 7.40 -5.92 -15.24
CA GLY A 76 8.25 -6.98 -14.72
C GLY A 76 9.09 -6.56 -13.51
N PHE A 77 8.69 -5.51 -12.81
CA PHE A 77 9.36 -5.03 -11.61
C PHE A 77 8.83 -5.75 -10.38
N GLN A 78 9.67 -5.85 -9.35
CA GLN A 78 9.27 -6.30 -8.02
C GLN A 78 9.09 -5.09 -7.11
N CYS A 79 8.11 -5.16 -6.18
CA CYS A 79 7.94 -4.11 -5.20
C CYS A 79 7.79 -4.67 -3.78
N ARG A 80 8.22 -3.87 -2.79
CA ARG A 80 8.12 -4.18 -1.36
C ARG A 80 7.73 -2.93 -0.58
N PHE A 81 6.72 -3.05 0.26
CA PHE A 81 6.27 -1.95 1.12
C PHE A 81 7.05 -1.92 2.43
N LEU A 82 7.50 -0.75 2.83
CA LEU A 82 8.15 -0.45 4.10
C LEU A 82 7.48 0.77 4.73
N TYR A 83 6.64 0.56 5.77
CA TYR A 83 5.88 1.64 6.41
C TYR A 83 5.11 2.48 5.37
N GLU A 84 5.49 3.76 5.21
CA GLU A 84 4.87 4.70 4.27
C GLU A 84 5.56 4.76 2.90
N SER A 85 6.58 3.92 2.68
CA SER A 85 7.39 3.89 1.46
C SER A 85 7.21 2.57 0.71
N VAL A 86 7.40 2.63 -0.59
CA VAL A 86 7.57 1.45 -1.45
C VAL A 86 8.97 1.45 -2.03
N ILE A 87 9.59 0.26 -2.04
CA ILE A 87 10.84 -0.01 -2.74
C ILE A 87 10.48 -0.79 -3.99
N ILE A 88 10.93 -0.29 -5.15
CA ILE A 88 10.76 -0.95 -6.44
C ILE A 88 12.12 -1.44 -6.91
N THR A 89 12.22 -2.72 -7.18
CA THR A 89 13.44 -3.35 -7.72
C THR A 89 13.22 -3.62 -9.20
N THR A 90 14.08 -3.03 -10.02
CA THR A 90 14.15 -3.22 -11.46
C THR A 90 15.36 -4.09 -11.80
N PRO A 91 15.56 -4.56 -13.03
CA PRO A 91 16.75 -5.31 -13.43
C PRO A 91 18.08 -4.57 -13.21
N ILE A 92 18.06 -3.24 -13.14
CA ILE A 92 19.29 -2.43 -13.08
C ILE A 92 19.43 -1.59 -11.82
N SER A 93 18.38 -1.42 -11.03
CA SER A 93 18.42 -0.48 -9.89
C SER A 93 17.31 -0.76 -8.87
N SER A 94 17.45 -0.18 -7.68
CA SER A 94 16.41 -0.13 -6.66
C SER A 94 15.97 1.30 -6.44
N TRP A 95 14.67 1.52 -6.39
CA TRP A 95 14.04 2.83 -6.28
C TRP A 95 13.16 2.91 -5.03
N GLN A 96 13.05 4.08 -4.42
CA GLN A 96 12.22 4.28 -3.23
C GLN A 96 11.44 5.59 -3.32
N PHE A 97 10.14 5.55 -2.96
CA PHE A 97 9.31 6.73 -2.76
C PHE A 97 8.20 6.50 -1.74
N GLY A 98 7.67 7.59 -1.15
CA GLY A 98 6.49 7.56 -0.29
C GLY A 98 5.21 7.43 -1.11
N TYR A 99 4.35 6.44 -0.82
CA TYR A 99 3.17 6.17 -1.66
C TYR A 99 1.89 6.88 -1.19
N HIS A 100 1.77 7.29 0.07
CA HIS A 100 0.57 7.99 0.58
C HIS A 100 0.48 9.46 0.17
N SER A 101 1.59 10.17 0.09
CA SER A 101 1.59 11.58 -0.27
C SER A 101 1.25 11.81 -1.75
N SER A 102 0.52 12.87 -2.07
CA SER A 102 0.33 13.34 -3.45
C SER A 102 1.60 13.99 -4.04
N ARG A 103 2.54 14.37 -3.20
CA ARG A 103 3.84 14.91 -3.59
C ARG A 103 4.91 13.85 -3.32
N LYS A 104 5.70 13.53 -4.32
CA LYS A 104 6.66 12.44 -4.30
C LYS A 104 8.09 12.95 -4.27
N THR A 105 8.91 12.28 -3.46
CA THR A 105 10.37 12.35 -3.53
C THR A 105 10.86 10.98 -3.97
N LEU A 106 11.56 10.91 -5.09
CA LEU A 106 12.06 9.66 -5.66
C LEU A 106 13.57 9.57 -5.45
N ARG A 107 13.99 8.44 -4.91
CA ARG A 107 15.40 8.12 -4.69
C ARG A 107 15.73 6.79 -5.34
N HIS A 108 16.95 6.64 -5.84
CA HIS A 108 17.46 5.36 -6.31
C HIS A 108 18.86 5.07 -5.74
N GLU A 109 19.21 3.82 -5.67
CA GLU A 109 20.57 3.42 -5.34
C GLU A 109 21.50 3.75 -6.51
N SER A 110 22.59 4.42 -6.22
CA SER A 110 23.68 4.50 -7.18
C SER A 110 24.30 3.09 -7.31
N THR A 111 24.80 2.75 -8.49
CA THR A 111 25.39 1.44 -8.84
C THR A 111 26.62 1.02 -8.00
N VAL A 112 26.94 1.75 -6.96
CA VAL A 112 28.00 1.38 -6.00
C VAL A 112 27.46 0.23 -5.16
N LYS A 113 27.94 -0.98 -5.44
CA LYS A 113 27.63 -2.18 -4.65
C LYS A 113 27.92 -1.91 -3.18
N ILE A 114 26.96 -2.21 -2.32
CA ILE A 114 27.16 -2.17 -0.86
C ILE A 114 28.28 -3.15 -0.54
N ASN A 115 29.39 -2.64 -0.04
CA ASN A 115 30.41 -3.48 0.54
C ASN A 115 30.09 -3.66 2.02
N PHE A 116 29.49 -4.79 2.38
CA PHE A 116 29.13 -5.11 3.76
C PHE A 116 30.33 -5.20 4.71
N GLU A 117 31.56 -5.38 4.18
CA GLU A 117 32.78 -5.46 4.97
C GLU A 117 33.33 -4.08 5.37
N THR A 118 33.11 -3.04 4.56
CA THR A 118 33.59 -1.68 4.82
C THR A 118 32.57 -0.76 5.44
N GLY A 119 31.30 -1.19 5.55
CA GLY A 119 30.22 -0.36 6.10
C GLY A 119 29.80 0.81 5.18
N ASP A 120 30.25 0.82 3.93
CA ASP A 120 29.86 1.83 2.95
C ASP A 120 28.40 1.60 2.54
N TYR A 121 27.51 2.45 3.03
CA TYR A 121 26.12 2.51 2.62
C TYR A 121 26.02 2.98 1.16
N ALA A 122 25.23 2.29 0.35
CA ALA A 122 24.89 2.74 -0.98
C ALA A 122 24.39 4.19 -0.91
N LYS A 123 25.09 5.11 -1.58
CA LYS A 123 24.64 6.50 -1.66
C LYS A 123 23.35 6.51 -2.47
N THR A 124 22.22 6.72 -1.79
CA THR A 124 20.95 6.96 -2.48
C THR A 124 21.04 8.29 -3.22
N HIS A 125 20.72 8.28 -4.49
CA HIS A 125 20.65 9.46 -5.31
C HIS A 125 19.21 9.95 -5.38
N GLU A 126 18.97 11.21 -5.01
CA GLU A 126 17.67 11.82 -5.14
C GLU A 126 17.46 12.26 -6.58
N GLN A 127 16.48 11.66 -7.26
CA GLN A 127 16.17 11.95 -8.66
C GLN A 127 15.28 13.19 -8.80
N PHE A 128 14.30 13.34 -7.90
CA PHE A 128 13.49 14.55 -7.74
C PHE A 128 12.90 14.65 -6.33
N HIS A 129 12.62 15.87 -5.93
CA HIS A 129 12.06 16.21 -4.62
C HIS A 129 10.71 16.89 -4.76
N ASP A 130 9.77 16.52 -3.87
CA ASP A 130 8.47 17.18 -3.69
C ASP A 130 7.67 17.42 -4.98
N ARG A 131 7.70 16.48 -5.91
CA ARG A 131 6.99 16.56 -7.19
C ARG A 131 5.57 16.01 -7.08
N LYS A 132 4.58 16.76 -7.58
CA LYS A 132 3.20 16.28 -7.63
C LYS A 132 3.06 15.20 -8.70
N MET A 133 2.90 13.96 -8.27
CA MET A 133 2.78 12.77 -9.13
C MET A 133 1.94 11.71 -8.41
N SER A 134 1.18 10.93 -9.16
CA SER A 134 0.59 9.67 -8.69
C SER A 134 1.65 8.57 -8.57
N CYS A 135 1.34 7.48 -7.87
CA CYS A 135 2.25 6.33 -7.80
C CYS A 135 2.48 5.71 -9.19
N ALA A 136 1.45 5.64 -10.02
CA ALA A 136 1.57 5.12 -11.39
C ALA A 136 2.54 5.95 -12.23
N GLU A 137 2.44 7.29 -12.20
CA GLU A 137 3.35 8.18 -12.92
C GLU A 137 4.80 8.06 -12.45
N VAL A 138 5.04 7.80 -11.14
CA VAL A 138 6.38 7.54 -10.63
C VAL A 138 6.93 6.22 -11.20
N ILE A 139 6.11 5.17 -11.26
CA ILE A 139 6.52 3.87 -11.81
C ILE A 139 6.81 3.99 -13.31
N ASP A 140 5.97 4.72 -14.07
CA ASP A 140 6.22 5.02 -15.48
C ASP A 140 7.53 5.78 -15.68
N TYR A 141 7.81 6.76 -14.82
CA TYR A 141 9.08 7.49 -14.83
C TYR A 141 10.28 6.56 -14.57
N ILE A 142 10.19 5.65 -13.58
CA ILE A 142 11.23 4.67 -13.28
C ILE A 142 11.51 3.80 -14.52
N ALA A 143 10.47 3.28 -15.16
CA ALA A 143 10.59 2.44 -16.34
C ALA A 143 11.28 3.18 -17.51
N ALA A 144 10.87 4.43 -17.78
CA ALA A 144 11.47 5.25 -18.82
C ALA A 144 12.94 5.59 -18.52
N HIS A 145 13.26 5.92 -17.27
CA HIS A 145 14.61 6.25 -16.84
C HIS A 145 15.56 5.06 -16.92
N ASP A 146 15.11 3.89 -16.49
CA ASP A 146 15.93 2.67 -16.53
C ASP A 146 16.15 2.21 -17.96
N LYS A 147 15.15 2.31 -18.83
CA LYS A 147 15.29 2.07 -20.26
C LYS A 147 16.35 3.00 -20.89
N TRP A 148 16.28 4.30 -20.62
CA TRP A 148 17.28 5.26 -21.08
C TRP A 148 18.69 4.90 -20.61
N ARG A 149 18.87 4.46 -19.35
CA ARG A 149 20.18 4.04 -18.81
C ARG A 149 20.71 2.81 -19.52
N GLN A 150 19.87 1.83 -19.85
CA GLN A 150 20.26 0.66 -20.65
C GLN A 150 20.77 1.06 -22.02
N GLU A 151 20.02 1.89 -22.74
CA GLU A 151 20.39 2.39 -24.06
C GLU A 151 21.75 3.14 -24.04
N GLN A 152 22.00 3.95 -23.00
CA GLN A 152 23.30 4.65 -22.85
C GLN A 152 24.47 3.68 -22.57
N SER A 153 24.24 2.57 -21.86
CA SER A 153 25.30 1.60 -21.58
C SER A 153 25.67 0.77 -22.79
N GLU A 154 24.72 0.45 -23.68
CA GLU A 154 24.95 -0.25 -24.94
C GLU A 154 25.76 0.60 -25.92
N VAL A 155 25.43 1.88 -26.09
CA VAL A 155 26.18 2.82 -26.97
C VAL A 155 27.64 2.98 -26.53
N ASN A 156 27.93 2.99 -25.22
CA ASN A 156 29.28 3.12 -24.72
C ASN A 156 30.12 1.83 -24.89
N THR A 157 29.49 0.64 -24.94
CA THR A 157 30.19 -0.62 -25.18
C THR A 157 30.64 -0.76 -26.63
N ASP A 158 29.83 -0.29 -27.58
CA ASP A 158 30.18 -0.32 -29.02
C ASP A 158 31.32 0.65 -29.38
N ALA A 159 31.40 1.79 -28.68
CA ALA A 159 32.46 2.78 -28.91
C ALA A 159 33.86 2.35 -28.46
N VAL A 160 33.96 1.36 -27.55
CA VAL A 160 35.25 0.86 -27.03
C VAL A 160 35.84 -0.28 -27.87
N SER A 161 35.00 -0.93 -28.71
CA SER A 161 35.44 -2.07 -29.53
C SER A 161 36.16 -1.69 -30.83
N ASP A 162 36.19 -0.41 -31.23
CA ASP A 162 36.71 0.05 -32.52
C ASP A 162 38.10 0.71 -32.47
N HIS A 163 38.95 0.31 -31.49
CA HIS A 163 40.38 0.65 -31.53
C HIS A 163 41.20 -0.54 -32.06
N PRO A 164 41.58 -0.55 -33.36
CA PRO A 164 42.53 -1.51 -33.87
C PRO A 164 43.91 -1.27 -33.25
N LYS A 165 44.51 -2.36 -32.83
CA LYS A 165 45.91 -2.42 -32.39
C LYS A 165 46.88 -2.16 -33.53
#